data_9c3914625fc3c04be9a35615a992d74d
#
_entry.id   9c3914625fc3c04be9a35615a992d74d
#
_cell.length_a   1.000
_cell.length_b   1.000
_cell.length_c   1.000
_cell.angle_alpha   90.00
_cell.angle_beta   90.00
_cell.angle_gamma   90.00
#
_symmetry.space_group_name_H-M   'P 1'
#
loop_
_entity.id
_entity.type
_entity.pdbx_description
1 polymer ?
#
loop_
_entity_poly.entity_id
_entity_poly.type
_entity_poly.pdbx_seq_one_letter_code
_entity_poly.pdbx_strand_id
1 'polypeptide(L)'
;MELTQTLLDWYKRNARPFPWRTLGIDPYVVLISETMLQQTQASRVADRLPKFLQVFPTIRDLAKASNGTMLRQWQGMGYNSRALRLRDTARAIVEGYNGVIPSDPELLRALPGIGPYTSAAIACFAYNKRVVVLDVNVRRVYSRLVARQPTTVDTESDEVLYQFAEIAIPKRQSSMWHHAVMDLGATICTARKPRCEMCPLSEICPSAHAMKPGERRKAPEPLFRNEPQRIWRGRIIESLRQLEAGKNTTVNTLSRSVLGTYTDDEYKWFISLLEVLERARQITRSGRLVRLAD
;
A
#
# COMPACT_ATOMS: atom_id res chain seq x y z
N MET A 1 -1.68 18.84 25.12
CA MET A 1 -2.92 18.12 25.56
C MET A 1 -4.11 18.46 24.66
N GLU A 2 -4.31 19.71 24.32
CA GLU A 2 -5.44 20.17 23.48
C GLU A 2 -5.49 19.52 22.10
N LEU A 3 -4.40 19.55 21.32
CA LEU A 3 -4.30 18.92 19.99
C LEU A 3 -4.76 17.45 20.00
N THR A 4 -4.23 16.68 20.95
CA THR A 4 -4.50 15.24 21.02
C THR A 4 -5.96 14.97 21.35
N GLN A 5 -6.51 15.65 22.34
CA GLN A 5 -7.90 15.45 22.75
C GLN A 5 -8.88 15.87 21.65
N THR A 6 -8.68 17.04 21.06
CA THR A 6 -9.52 17.57 19.98
C THR A 6 -9.57 16.62 18.79
N LEU A 7 -8.42 16.09 18.34
CA LEU A 7 -8.36 15.17 17.21
C LEU A 7 -9.01 13.81 17.54
N LEU A 8 -8.76 13.26 18.73
CA LEU A 8 -9.34 11.97 19.12
C LEU A 8 -10.85 12.05 19.30
N ASP A 9 -11.38 13.14 19.83
CA ASP A 9 -12.83 13.35 19.99
C ASP A 9 -13.52 13.56 18.63
N TRP A 10 -12.85 14.23 17.68
CA TRP A 10 -13.33 14.28 16.30
C TRP A 10 -13.34 12.88 15.69
N TYR A 11 -12.28 12.10 15.86
CA TYR A 11 -12.16 10.76 15.29
C TYR A 11 -13.23 9.80 15.81
N LYS A 12 -13.57 9.83 17.09
CA LYS A 12 -14.65 9.00 17.66
C LYS A 12 -15.99 9.16 16.91
N ARG A 13 -16.26 10.37 16.39
CA ARG A 13 -17.51 10.70 15.68
C ARG A 13 -17.42 10.51 14.17
N ASN A 14 -16.21 10.50 13.61
CA ASN A 14 -15.98 10.57 12.17
C ASN A 14 -15.11 9.43 11.64
N ALA A 15 -14.78 8.42 12.45
CA ALA A 15 -13.94 7.29 12.04
C ALA A 15 -14.53 6.55 10.83
N ARG A 16 -13.72 6.31 9.82
CA ARG A 16 -14.13 5.48 8.67
C ARG A 16 -14.14 4.00 9.07
N PRO A 17 -15.26 3.27 8.87
CA PRO A 17 -15.40 1.88 9.29
C PRO A 17 -14.66 0.94 8.32
N PHE A 18 -13.40 0.63 8.59
CA PHE A 18 -12.64 -0.33 7.81
C PHE A 18 -12.40 -1.63 8.61
N PRO A 19 -12.47 -2.81 7.96
CA PRO A 19 -12.33 -4.11 8.65
C PRO A 19 -11.02 -4.30 9.42
N TRP A 20 -9.96 -3.60 9.02
CA TRP A 20 -8.63 -3.68 9.65
C TRP A 20 -8.41 -2.65 10.78
N ARG A 21 -9.45 -1.97 11.26
CA ARG A 21 -9.35 -0.93 12.30
C ARG A 21 -9.97 -1.32 13.63
N THR A 22 -10.29 -2.58 13.81
CA THR A 22 -10.83 -3.09 15.07
C THR A 22 -9.71 -3.14 16.12
N LEU A 23 -10.01 -2.70 17.34
CA LEU A 23 -9.05 -2.80 18.45
C LEU A 23 -8.70 -4.28 18.73
N GLY A 24 -7.41 -4.57 18.90
CA GLY A 24 -6.94 -5.94 19.09
C GLY A 24 -7.00 -6.82 17.85
N ILE A 25 -7.01 -6.19 16.66
CA ILE A 25 -7.00 -6.89 15.39
C ILE A 25 -5.77 -7.82 15.27
N ASP A 26 -5.98 -8.98 14.66
CA ASP A 26 -4.91 -9.93 14.37
C ASP A 26 -3.78 -9.26 13.57
N PRO A 27 -2.50 -9.35 14.00
CA PRO A 27 -1.35 -8.85 13.27
C PRO A 27 -1.27 -9.33 11.81
N TYR A 28 -1.79 -10.53 11.54
CA TYR A 28 -1.89 -11.08 10.19
C TYR A 28 -2.83 -10.26 9.30
N VAL A 29 -3.97 -9.85 9.83
CA VAL A 29 -4.91 -8.96 9.11
C VAL A 29 -4.28 -7.61 8.83
N VAL A 30 -3.54 -7.04 9.80
CA VAL A 30 -2.80 -5.77 9.61
C VAL A 30 -1.73 -5.92 8.53
N LEU A 31 -0.93 -6.98 8.56
CA LEU A 31 0.11 -7.22 7.53
C LEU A 31 -0.50 -7.27 6.12
N ILE A 32 -1.60 -7.99 5.94
CA ILE A 32 -2.28 -8.11 4.63
C ILE A 32 -2.86 -6.76 4.21
N SER A 33 -3.64 -6.12 5.09
CA SER A 33 -4.31 -4.86 4.77
C SER A 33 -3.31 -3.74 4.44
N GLU A 34 -2.24 -3.59 5.21
CA GLU A 34 -1.20 -2.59 4.95
C GLU A 34 -0.47 -2.86 3.62
N THR A 35 -0.22 -4.14 3.28
CA THR A 35 0.33 -4.49 1.97
C THR A 35 -0.66 -4.19 0.84
N MET A 36 -1.94 -4.45 1.03
CA MET A 36 -2.99 -4.14 0.05
C MET A 36 -3.20 -2.64 -0.13
N LEU A 37 -3.10 -1.84 0.93
CA LEU A 37 -3.30 -0.39 0.91
C LEU A 37 -2.20 0.38 0.16
N GLN A 38 -1.02 -0.22 -0.03
CA GLN A 38 0.04 0.42 -0.83
C GLN A 38 -0.48 0.75 -2.24
N GLN A 39 -0.67 2.03 -2.53
CA GLN A 39 -1.15 2.54 -3.84
C GLN A 39 -2.52 1.97 -4.29
N THR A 40 -3.34 1.51 -3.35
CA THR A 40 -4.70 1.02 -3.62
C THR A 40 -5.70 1.77 -2.75
N GLN A 41 -6.86 2.11 -3.30
CA GLN A 41 -7.92 2.80 -2.58
C GLN A 41 -8.47 1.92 -1.45
N ALA A 42 -8.72 2.50 -0.28
CA ALA A 42 -9.17 1.79 0.91
C ALA A 42 -10.51 1.05 0.71
N SER A 43 -11.44 1.61 -0.06
CA SER A 43 -12.69 0.94 -0.42
C SER A 43 -12.47 -0.38 -1.13
N ARG A 44 -11.56 -0.40 -2.12
CA ARG A 44 -11.20 -1.62 -2.85
C ARG A 44 -10.54 -2.66 -1.95
N VAL A 45 -9.72 -2.23 -0.99
CA VAL A 45 -9.13 -3.13 0.01
C VAL A 45 -10.21 -3.71 0.92
N ALA A 46 -11.17 -2.88 1.37
CA ALA A 46 -12.29 -3.32 2.21
C ALA A 46 -13.11 -4.43 1.53
N ASP A 47 -13.36 -4.31 0.22
CA ASP A 47 -14.09 -5.32 -0.54
C ASP A 47 -13.27 -6.60 -0.78
N ARG A 48 -11.95 -6.49 -0.90
CA ARG A 48 -11.08 -7.61 -1.28
C ARG A 48 -10.53 -8.39 -0.09
N LEU A 49 -10.23 -7.72 1.01
CA LEU A 49 -9.61 -8.32 2.19
C LEU A 49 -10.38 -9.52 2.76
N PRO A 50 -11.71 -9.49 2.94
CA PRO A 50 -12.45 -10.64 3.45
C PRO A 50 -12.32 -11.87 2.55
N LYS A 51 -12.38 -11.70 1.23
CA LYS A 51 -12.24 -12.79 0.23
C LYS A 51 -10.84 -13.38 0.25
N PHE A 52 -9.82 -12.54 0.43
CA PHE A 52 -8.44 -12.99 0.53
C PHE A 52 -8.20 -13.82 1.81
N LEU A 53 -8.77 -13.39 2.94
CA LEU A 53 -8.70 -14.11 4.21
C LEU A 53 -9.47 -15.44 4.20
N GLN A 54 -10.53 -15.57 3.40
CA GLN A 54 -11.22 -16.85 3.20
C GLN A 54 -10.32 -17.89 2.51
N VAL A 55 -9.49 -17.46 1.56
CA VAL A 55 -8.55 -18.36 0.84
C VAL A 55 -7.30 -18.63 1.66
N PHE A 56 -6.83 -17.64 2.40
CA PHE A 56 -5.64 -17.72 3.24
C PHE A 56 -6.00 -17.33 4.68
N PRO A 57 -6.66 -18.21 5.44
CA PRO A 57 -7.12 -17.89 6.79
C PRO A 57 -5.98 -17.71 7.79
N THR A 58 -4.81 -18.28 7.53
CA THR A 58 -3.63 -18.16 8.39
C THR A 58 -2.38 -17.77 7.60
N ILE A 59 -1.39 -17.24 8.31
CA ILE A 59 -0.08 -16.91 7.73
C ILE A 59 0.62 -18.16 7.15
N ARG A 60 0.35 -19.35 7.72
CA ARG A 60 0.89 -20.63 7.23
C ARG A 60 0.27 -21.04 5.90
N ASP A 61 -1.02 -20.76 5.69
CA ASP A 61 -1.70 -21.02 4.42
C ASP A 61 -1.15 -20.07 3.34
N LEU A 62 -0.96 -18.81 3.69
CA LEU A 62 -0.36 -17.82 2.81
C LEU A 62 1.08 -18.18 2.42
N ALA A 63 1.89 -18.67 3.36
CA ALA A 63 3.28 -19.07 3.12
C ALA A 63 3.39 -20.25 2.14
N LYS A 64 2.44 -21.17 2.15
CA LYS A 64 2.39 -22.34 1.26
C LYS A 64 1.91 -22.03 -0.15
N ALA A 65 1.29 -20.86 -0.36
CA ALA A 65 0.69 -20.52 -1.65
C ALA A 65 1.72 -20.51 -2.79
N SER A 66 1.32 -20.99 -3.97
CA SER A 66 2.12 -20.83 -5.21
C SER A 66 2.06 -19.39 -5.71
N ASN A 67 3.01 -18.99 -6.58
CA ASN A 67 2.97 -17.67 -7.22
C ASN A 67 1.66 -17.47 -8.00
N GLY A 68 1.24 -18.48 -8.76
CA GLY A 68 0.02 -18.44 -9.55
C GLY A 68 -1.22 -18.24 -8.68
N THR A 69 -1.33 -18.98 -7.57
CA THR A 69 -2.43 -18.80 -6.61
C THR A 69 -2.45 -17.39 -6.04
N MET A 70 -1.28 -16.88 -5.59
CA MET A 70 -1.16 -15.52 -5.08
C MET A 70 -1.59 -14.47 -6.11
N LEU A 71 -1.12 -14.59 -7.34
CA LEU A 71 -1.46 -13.65 -8.41
C LEU A 71 -2.95 -13.69 -8.75
N ARG A 72 -3.59 -14.87 -8.76
CA ARG A 72 -5.04 -15.00 -8.98
C ARG A 72 -5.83 -14.33 -7.86
N GLN A 73 -5.47 -14.56 -6.59
CA GLN A 73 -6.14 -13.93 -5.46
C GLN A 73 -5.87 -12.42 -5.33
N TRP A 74 -4.83 -11.91 -6.01
CA TRP A 74 -4.48 -10.48 -6.04
C TRP A 74 -5.15 -9.69 -7.17
N GLN A 75 -6.08 -10.31 -7.92
CA GLN A 75 -6.77 -9.66 -9.02
C GLN A 75 -7.44 -8.35 -8.61
N GLY A 76 -7.31 -7.32 -9.45
CA GLY A 76 -7.88 -5.99 -9.22
C GLY A 76 -7.08 -5.09 -8.27
N MET A 77 -6.05 -5.60 -7.58
CA MET A 77 -5.24 -4.81 -6.64
C MET A 77 -4.11 -4.02 -7.32
N GLY A 78 -3.67 -4.44 -8.50
CA GLY A 78 -2.51 -3.86 -9.19
C GLY A 78 -1.17 -4.13 -8.49
N TYR A 79 -0.06 -3.66 -9.08
CA TYR A 79 1.28 -3.84 -8.51
C TYR A 79 1.53 -5.27 -7.98
N ASN A 80 1.37 -6.25 -8.85
CA ASN A 80 1.31 -7.68 -8.55
C ASN A 80 2.52 -8.21 -7.75
N SER A 81 3.70 -7.57 -7.85
CA SER A 81 4.88 -7.92 -7.04
C SER A 81 4.65 -7.83 -5.54
N ARG A 82 3.66 -7.02 -5.09
CA ARG A 82 3.29 -6.94 -3.66
C ARG A 82 2.74 -8.27 -3.15
N ALA A 83 1.94 -8.97 -3.95
CA ALA A 83 1.41 -10.28 -3.61
C ALA A 83 2.53 -11.28 -3.33
N LEU A 84 3.53 -11.33 -4.21
CA LEU A 84 4.65 -12.26 -4.05
C LEU A 84 5.53 -11.89 -2.85
N ARG A 85 5.79 -10.59 -2.62
CA ARG A 85 6.50 -10.13 -1.44
C ARG A 85 5.76 -10.47 -0.15
N LEU A 86 4.44 -10.27 -0.10
CA LEU A 86 3.60 -10.62 1.05
C LEU A 86 3.73 -12.12 1.39
N ARG A 87 3.69 -12.99 0.39
CA ARG A 87 3.93 -14.42 0.60
C ARG A 87 5.36 -14.70 1.08
N ASP A 88 6.37 -14.06 0.49
CA ASP A 88 7.76 -14.23 0.90
C ASP A 88 7.97 -13.74 2.35
N THR A 89 7.29 -12.67 2.76
CA THR A 89 7.19 -12.22 4.16
C THR A 89 6.57 -13.30 5.04
N ALA A 90 5.45 -13.90 4.61
CA ALA A 90 4.77 -14.95 5.37
C ALA A 90 5.68 -16.19 5.56
N ARG A 91 6.42 -16.58 4.53
CA ARG A 91 7.43 -17.67 4.61
C ARG A 91 8.49 -17.38 5.64
N ALA A 92 9.10 -16.19 5.57
CA ALA A 92 10.13 -15.79 6.53
C ALA A 92 9.60 -15.76 7.98
N ILE A 93 8.33 -15.35 8.18
CA ILE A 93 7.71 -15.37 9.51
C ILE A 93 7.46 -16.81 9.97
N VAL A 94 7.01 -17.70 9.11
CA VAL A 94 6.79 -19.12 9.46
C VAL A 94 8.13 -19.80 9.81
N GLU A 95 9.17 -19.56 9.01
CA GLU A 95 10.49 -20.16 9.18
C GLU A 95 11.25 -19.58 10.39
N GLY A 96 11.31 -18.27 10.50
CA GLY A 96 12.13 -17.59 11.51
C GLY A 96 11.43 -17.35 12.85
N TYR A 97 10.09 -17.30 12.87
CA TYR A 97 9.30 -16.92 14.05
C TYR A 97 8.14 -17.88 14.33
N ASN A 98 8.20 -19.10 13.81
CA ASN A 98 7.17 -20.14 14.00
C ASN A 98 5.74 -19.65 13.65
N GLY A 99 5.60 -18.72 12.71
CA GLY A 99 4.32 -18.18 12.30
C GLY A 99 3.77 -17.06 13.20
N VAL A 100 4.52 -16.63 14.21
CA VAL A 100 4.16 -15.49 15.07
C VAL A 100 4.76 -14.21 14.49
N ILE A 101 3.93 -13.24 14.16
CA ILE A 101 4.41 -11.95 13.64
C ILE A 101 5.09 -11.18 14.77
N PRO A 102 6.36 -10.73 14.60
CA PRO A 102 7.05 -9.95 15.63
C PRO A 102 6.33 -8.63 15.94
N SER A 103 6.41 -8.20 17.18
CA SER A 103 5.90 -6.88 17.57
C SER A 103 6.98 -5.79 17.52
N ASP A 104 8.25 -6.16 17.40
CA ASP A 104 9.38 -5.24 17.34
C ASP A 104 9.54 -4.68 15.92
N PRO A 105 9.54 -3.34 15.73
CA PRO A 105 9.71 -2.73 14.41
C PRO A 105 11.01 -3.12 13.71
N GLU A 106 12.13 -3.33 14.43
CA GLU A 106 13.41 -3.70 13.82
C GLU A 106 13.37 -5.15 13.32
N LEU A 107 12.80 -6.08 14.09
CA LEU A 107 12.59 -7.47 13.64
C LEU A 107 11.63 -7.52 12.44
N LEU A 108 10.57 -6.72 12.45
CA LEU A 108 9.67 -6.61 11.31
C LEU A 108 10.38 -6.06 10.08
N ARG A 109 11.24 -5.06 10.24
CA ARG A 109 11.97 -4.41 9.15
C ARG A 109 13.00 -5.33 8.48
N ALA A 110 13.51 -6.33 9.22
CA ALA A 110 14.41 -7.35 8.69
C ALA A 110 13.70 -8.36 7.75
N LEU A 111 12.36 -8.41 7.76
CA LEU A 111 11.59 -9.33 6.93
C LEU A 111 11.56 -8.87 5.45
N PRO A 112 11.59 -9.79 4.48
CA PRO A 112 11.53 -9.45 3.07
C PRO A 112 10.21 -8.72 2.75
N GLY A 113 10.29 -7.59 2.06
CA GLY A 113 9.11 -6.81 1.65
C GLY A 113 8.53 -5.85 2.70
N ILE A 114 9.06 -5.84 3.91
CA ILE A 114 8.67 -4.92 4.98
C ILE A 114 9.63 -3.71 4.99
N GLY A 115 9.08 -2.55 4.69
CA GLY A 115 9.81 -1.28 4.79
C GLY A 115 9.57 -0.54 6.11
N PRO A 116 10.22 0.63 6.32
CA PRO A 116 10.07 1.44 7.55
C PRO A 116 8.61 1.77 7.89
N TYR A 117 7.81 2.14 6.89
CA TYR A 117 6.38 2.41 7.08
C TYR A 117 5.63 1.16 7.54
N THR A 118 5.77 0.03 6.82
CA THR A 118 4.98 -1.18 7.10
C THR A 118 5.35 -1.78 8.46
N SER A 119 6.63 -1.76 8.85
CA SER A 119 7.08 -2.22 10.18
C SER A 119 6.46 -1.38 11.30
N ALA A 120 6.48 -0.06 11.17
CA ALA A 120 5.86 0.86 12.12
C ALA A 120 4.32 0.68 12.17
N ALA A 121 3.66 0.53 11.01
CA ALA A 121 2.22 0.32 10.92
C ALA A 121 1.78 -0.98 11.63
N ILE A 122 2.48 -2.10 11.40
CA ILE A 122 2.19 -3.37 12.10
C ILE A 122 2.39 -3.21 13.61
N ALA A 123 3.53 -2.67 14.04
CA ALA A 123 3.81 -2.47 15.46
C ALA A 123 2.78 -1.55 16.14
N CYS A 124 2.35 -0.49 15.44
CA CYS A 124 1.35 0.45 15.95
C CYS A 124 -0.06 -0.16 15.95
N PHE A 125 -0.53 -0.65 14.81
CA PHE A 125 -1.95 -1.01 14.65
C PHE A 125 -2.30 -2.36 15.27
N ALA A 126 -1.40 -3.34 15.20
CA ALA A 126 -1.65 -4.66 15.80
C ALA A 126 -1.28 -4.72 17.30
N TYR A 127 -0.22 -4.04 17.70
CA TYR A 127 0.32 -4.14 19.06
C TYR A 127 0.21 -2.86 19.88
N ASN A 128 -0.40 -1.81 19.31
CA ASN A 128 -0.54 -0.48 19.91
C ASN A 128 0.78 0.11 20.44
N LYS A 129 1.91 -0.25 19.81
CA LYS A 129 3.20 0.34 20.18
C LYS A 129 3.24 1.82 19.83
N ARG A 130 3.86 2.60 20.70
CA ARG A 130 4.08 4.02 20.47
C ARG A 130 5.24 4.22 19.50
N VAL A 131 4.93 4.18 18.22
CA VAL A 131 5.87 4.38 17.10
C VAL A 131 5.25 5.35 16.09
N VAL A 132 6.09 6.03 15.34
CA VAL A 132 5.65 6.98 14.32
C VAL A 132 5.30 6.24 13.03
N VAL A 133 4.05 6.33 12.59
CA VAL A 133 3.58 5.78 11.30
C VAL A 133 3.38 6.97 10.35
N LEU A 134 4.31 7.15 9.41
CA LEU A 134 4.38 8.33 8.56
C LEU A 134 3.99 7.99 7.11
N ASP A 135 2.68 7.94 6.83
CA ASP A 135 2.15 7.82 5.46
C ASP A 135 2.02 9.19 4.79
N VAL A 136 1.59 9.23 3.54
CA VAL A 136 1.41 10.48 2.78
C VAL A 136 0.37 11.43 3.38
N ASN A 137 -0.64 10.93 4.11
CA ASN A 137 -1.64 11.74 4.78
C ASN A 137 -1.11 12.28 6.10
N VAL A 138 -0.49 11.42 6.90
CA VAL A 138 0.14 11.79 8.18
C VAL A 138 1.23 12.82 7.93
N ARG A 139 2.12 12.58 6.95
CA ARG A 139 3.15 13.53 6.54
C ARG A 139 2.55 14.89 6.22
N ARG A 140 1.53 14.94 5.38
CA ARG A 140 0.87 16.19 4.99
C ARG A 140 0.23 16.93 6.15
N VAL A 141 -0.48 16.21 7.03
CA VAL A 141 -1.11 16.82 8.20
C VAL A 141 -0.05 17.37 9.15
N TYR A 142 0.99 16.59 9.44
CA TYR A 142 2.07 17.04 10.31
C TYR A 142 2.83 18.22 9.71
N SER A 143 3.23 18.16 8.42
CA SER A 143 3.88 19.29 7.76
C SER A 143 3.07 20.59 7.91
N ARG A 144 1.74 20.52 7.78
CA ARG A 144 0.88 21.69 7.90
C ARG A 144 0.72 22.19 9.35
N LEU A 145 0.82 21.30 10.32
CA LEU A 145 0.77 21.64 11.74
C LEU A 145 2.06 22.29 12.25
N VAL A 146 3.21 22.02 11.60
CA VAL A 146 4.51 22.59 11.99
C VAL A 146 5.05 23.63 10.99
N ALA A 147 4.35 23.87 9.89
CA ALA A 147 4.83 24.69 8.79
C ALA A 147 5.14 26.13 9.21
N ARG A 148 6.33 26.57 8.85
CA ARG A 148 6.71 28.00 8.93
C ARG A 148 6.22 28.81 7.71
N GLN A 149 6.10 28.14 6.58
CA GLN A 149 5.57 28.71 5.33
C GLN A 149 4.50 27.77 4.75
N PRO A 150 3.21 28.02 5.01
CA PRO A 150 2.14 27.14 4.61
C PRO A 150 2.03 27.01 3.08
N THR A 151 2.19 25.80 2.56
CA THR A 151 1.97 25.45 1.14
C THR A 151 1.14 24.18 1.02
N THR A 152 0.61 23.91 -0.18
CA THR A 152 -0.06 22.65 -0.48
C THR A 152 0.92 21.49 -0.72
N VAL A 153 2.22 21.77 -0.82
CA VAL A 153 3.31 20.79 -0.96
C VAL A 153 3.95 20.57 0.42
N ASP A 154 4.17 19.30 0.76
CA ASP A 154 4.82 18.93 2.01
C ASP A 154 6.32 19.30 1.90
N THR A 155 6.77 20.28 2.66
CA THR A 155 8.13 20.85 2.59
C THR A 155 9.01 20.48 3.78
N GLU A 156 8.41 19.96 4.84
CA GLU A 156 9.14 19.64 6.07
C GLU A 156 9.94 18.35 5.93
N SER A 157 11.13 18.32 6.54
CA SER A 157 11.97 17.13 6.57
C SER A 157 11.39 16.04 7.46
N ASP A 158 11.76 14.79 7.22
CA ASP A 158 11.34 13.65 8.05
C ASP A 158 11.72 13.87 9.51
N GLU A 159 12.90 14.43 9.77
CA GLU A 159 13.38 14.70 11.13
C GLU A 159 12.42 15.61 11.92
N VAL A 160 11.99 16.72 11.31
CA VAL A 160 11.02 17.64 11.92
C VAL A 160 9.69 16.94 12.19
N LEU A 161 9.23 16.12 11.25
CA LEU A 161 7.98 15.39 11.40
C LEU A 161 8.07 14.30 12.47
N TYR A 162 9.20 13.62 12.60
CA TYR A 162 9.42 12.65 13.67
C TYR A 162 9.48 13.33 15.05
N GLN A 163 10.18 14.46 15.19
CA GLN A 163 10.22 15.24 16.44
C GLN A 163 8.82 15.71 16.86
N PHE A 164 8.03 16.23 15.92
CA PHE A 164 6.64 16.60 16.19
C PHE A 164 5.82 15.38 16.63
N ALA A 165 5.93 14.26 15.92
CA ALA A 165 5.19 13.05 16.23
C ALA A 165 5.50 12.49 17.62
N GLU A 166 6.75 12.54 18.07
CA GLU A 166 7.14 12.09 19.40
C GLU A 166 6.45 12.88 20.52
N ILE A 167 6.17 14.15 20.29
CA ILE A 167 5.45 15.01 21.23
C ILE A 167 3.93 14.76 21.13
N ALA A 168 3.40 14.66 19.92
CA ALA A 168 1.97 14.61 19.64
C ALA A 168 1.32 13.24 19.90
N ILE A 169 2.05 12.13 19.69
CA ILE A 169 1.51 10.78 19.84
C ILE A 169 1.24 10.45 21.31
N PRO A 170 0.00 10.15 21.70
CA PRO A 170 -0.34 9.80 23.07
C PRO A 170 0.27 8.44 23.48
N LYS A 171 0.63 8.31 24.77
CA LYS A 171 1.29 7.11 25.30
C LYS A 171 0.47 5.82 25.21
N ARG A 172 -0.86 5.89 25.24
CA ARG A 172 -1.75 4.72 25.31
C ARG A 172 -2.68 4.53 24.11
N GLN A 173 -2.75 5.48 23.17
CA GLN A 173 -3.71 5.51 22.06
C GLN A 173 -3.01 5.74 20.72
N SER A 174 -1.82 5.18 20.55
CA SER A 174 -1.00 5.39 19.35
C SER A 174 -1.72 4.96 18.06
N SER A 175 -2.34 3.80 18.07
CA SER A 175 -3.11 3.30 16.91
C SER A 175 -4.29 4.23 16.58
N MET A 176 -5.08 4.62 17.58
CA MET A 176 -6.23 5.52 17.40
C MET A 176 -5.78 6.90 16.88
N TRP A 177 -4.67 7.43 17.43
CA TRP A 177 -4.08 8.67 16.96
C TRP A 177 -3.72 8.65 15.49
N HIS A 178 -2.98 7.64 15.04
CA HIS A 178 -2.57 7.54 13.64
C HIS A 178 -3.76 7.35 12.71
N HIS A 179 -4.75 6.53 13.09
CA HIS A 179 -5.98 6.42 12.31
C HIS A 179 -6.73 7.76 12.23
N ALA A 180 -6.75 8.54 13.31
CA ALA A 180 -7.37 9.87 13.33
C ALA A 180 -6.66 10.85 12.37
N VAL A 181 -5.33 10.90 12.42
CA VAL A 181 -4.53 11.75 11.51
C VAL A 181 -4.71 11.31 10.05
N MET A 182 -4.69 10.00 9.78
CA MET A 182 -4.92 9.45 8.44
C MET A 182 -6.30 9.82 7.90
N ASP A 183 -7.34 9.74 8.74
CA ASP A 183 -8.71 10.10 8.33
C ASP A 183 -8.87 11.59 8.11
N LEU A 184 -8.31 12.41 9.01
CA LEU A 184 -8.29 13.86 8.82
C LEU A 184 -7.62 14.23 7.49
N GLY A 185 -6.46 13.63 7.20
CA GLY A 185 -5.74 13.84 5.94
C GLY A 185 -6.50 13.37 4.71
N ALA A 186 -7.23 12.27 4.80
CA ALA A 186 -7.97 11.72 3.69
C ALA A 186 -9.30 12.45 3.41
N THR A 187 -9.94 13.02 4.43
CA THR A 187 -11.30 13.57 4.32
C THR A 187 -11.37 15.09 4.40
N ILE A 188 -10.54 15.73 5.22
CA ILE A 188 -10.56 17.17 5.47
C ILE A 188 -9.29 17.86 4.98
N CYS A 189 -8.14 17.47 5.52
CA CYS A 189 -6.84 18.07 5.18
C CYS A 189 -6.28 17.51 3.86
N THR A 190 -7.08 17.59 2.78
CA THR A 190 -6.72 17.01 1.47
C THR A 190 -5.56 17.76 0.81
N ALA A 191 -4.91 17.11 -0.17
CA ALA A 191 -3.69 17.67 -0.78
C ALA A 191 -3.93 18.97 -1.56
N ARG A 192 -5.04 19.05 -2.32
CA ARG A 192 -5.30 20.17 -3.24
C ARG A 192 -6.27 21.21 -2.69
N LYS A 193 -7.32 20.76 -1.99
CA LYS A 193 -8.41 21.60 -1.51
C LYS A 193 -8.74 21.19 -0.05
N PRO A 194 -7.90 21.59 0.93
CA PRO A 194 -8.21 21.34 2.33
C PRO A 194 -9.44 22.15 2.74
N ARG A 195 -10.29 21.53 3.58
CA ARG A 195 -11.50 22.15 4.12
C ARG A 195 -11.25 22.62 5.55
N CYS A 196 -10.48 23.72 5.67
CA CYS A 196 -10.05 24.23 6.97
C CYS A 196 -11.21 24.67 7.87
N GLU A 197 -12.30 25.15 7.27
CA GLU A 197 -13.54 25.52 7.94
C GLU A 197 -14.23 24.35 8.67
N MET A 198 -13.95 23.11 8.25
CA MET A 198 -14.47 21.89 8.87
C MET A 198 -13.43 21.16 9.74
N CYS A 199 -12.22 21.71 9.81
CA CYS A 199 -11.10 21.02 10.45
C CYS A 199 -11.15 21.22 11.98
N PRO A 200 -11.13 20.15 12.78
CA PRO A 200 -11.13 20.27 14.23
C PRO A 200 -9.86 20.97 14.78
N LEU A 201 -8.82 21.06 13.95
CA LEU A 201 -7.54 21.66 14.32
C LEU A 201 -7.33 23.06 13.71
N SER A 202 -8.35 23.67 13.10
CA SER A 202 -8.20 24.96 12.39
C SER A 202 -7.67 26.08 13.27
N GLU A 203 -8.09 26.16 14.52
CA GLU A 203 -7.68 27.23 15.45
C GLU A 203 -6.22 27.14 15.87
N ILE A 204 -5.64 25.93 15.89
CA ILE A 204 -4.25 25.71 16.33
C ILE A 204 -3.31 25.41 15.14
N CYS A 205 -3.82 25.32 13.93
CA CYS A 205 -3.04 24.98 12.75
C CYS A 205 -2.48 26.25 12.09
N PRO A 206 -1.15 26.47 12.06
CA PRO A 206 -0.56 27.66 11.42
C PRO A 206 -0.82 27.74 9.93
N SER A 207 -1.15 26.61 9.29
CA SER A 207 -1.47 26.55 7.87
C SER A 207 -2.96 26.75 7.56
N ALA A 208 -3.82 26.89 8.59
CA ALA A 208 -5.25 27.05 8.36
C ALA A 208 -5.54 28.34 7.56
N HIS A 209 -6.34 28.19 6.48
CA HIS A 209 -6.72 29.28 5.58
C HIS A 209 -5.57 30.03 4.86
N ALA A 210 -4.30 29.71 5.16
CA ALA A 210 -3.11 30.42 4.69
C ALA A 210 -2.34 29.68 3.56
N MET A 211 -2.79 28.48 3.14
CA MET A 211 -2.05 27.66 2.19
C MET A 211 -2.05 28.22 0.79
N LYS A 212 -0.84 28.38 0.23
CA LYS A 212 -0.63 28.75 -1.16
C LYS A 212 -0.50 27.49 -2.03
N PRO A 213 -1.00 27.46 -3.27
CA PRO A 213 -0.78 26.36 -4.19
C PRO A 213 0.71 26.13 -4.40
N GLY A 214 1.17 24.90 -4.21
CA GLY A 214 2.54 24.49 -4.53
C GLY A 214 2.58 23.64 -5.79
N GLU A 215 3.68 23.71 -6.52
CA GLU A 215 3.88 22.89 -7.73
C GLU A 215 4.36 21.49 -7.38
N ARG A 216 3.58 20.46 -7.74
CA ARG A 216 4.02 19.06 -7.73
C ARG A 216 4.50 18.68 -9.13
N ARG A 217 5.79 18.47 -9.31
CA ARG A 217 6.33 17.84 -10.52
C ARG A 217 6.20 16.33 -10.42
N LYS A 218 5.43 15.71 -11.31
CA LYS A 218 5.48 14.25 -11.51
C LYS A 218 6.66 13.92 -12.41
N ALA A 219 7.48 12.95 -12.01
CA ALA A 219 8.45 12.38 -12.93
C ALA A 219 7.72 11.76 -14.14
N PRO A 220 8.20 11.98 -15.38
CA PRO A 220 7.61 11.37 -16.56
C PRO A 220 7.73 9.85 -16.48
N GLU A 221 6.63 9.16 -16.74
CA GLU A 221 6.60 7.68 -16.82
C GLU A 221 6.73 7.27 -18.29
N PRO A 222 7.57 6.27 -18.64
CA PRO A 222 7.65 5.77 -20.01
C PRO A 222 6.28 5.28 -20.50
N LEU A 223 5.88 5.78 -21.67
CA LEU A 223 4.60 5.44 -22.29
C LEU A 223 4.81 4.52 -23.49
N PHE A 224 3.85 3.63 -23.73
CA PHE A 224 3.70 2.88 -24.95
C PHE A 224 2.26 3.01 -25.41
N ARG A 225 2.03 3.38 -26.66
CA ARG A 225 0.69 3.72 -27.20
C ARG A 225 -0.09 4.67 -26.27
N ASN A 226 0.58 5.72 -25.77
CA ASN A 226 0.06 6.71 -24.82
C ASN A 226 -0.38 6.17 -23.45
N GLU A 227 -0.03 4.95 -23.12
CA GLU A 227 -0.33 4.37 -21.81
C GLU A 227 0.96 3.95 -21.06
N PRO A 228 1.00 4.11 -19.74
CA PRO A 228 2.12 3.68 -18.91
C PRO A 228 2.42 2.18 -19.02
N GLN A 229 3.69 1.79 -19.08
CA GLN A 229 4.10 0.38 -19.17
C GLN A 229 3.51 -0.52 -18.08
N ARG A 230 3.22 0.04 -16.89
CA ARG A 230 2.58 -0.73 -15.81
C ARG A 230 1.19 -1.24 -16.19
N ILE A 231 0.46 -0.52 -17.03
CA ILE A 231 -0.87 -0.94 -17.51
C ILE A 231 -0.74 -2.17 -18.40
N TRP A 232 0.21 -2.15 -19.31
CA TRP A 232 0.47 -3.27 -20.22
C TRP A 232 0.93 -4.53 -19.48
N ARG A 233 1.81 -4.39 -18.47
CA ARG A 233 2.15 -5.51 -17.59
C ARG A 233 0.93 -6.06 -16.85
N GLY A 234 0.02 -5.18 -16.44
CA GLY A 234 -1.26 -5.56 -15.84
C GLY A 234 -2.13 -6.38 -16.79
N ARG A 235 -2.26 -5.97 -18.07
CA ARG A 235 -3.02 -6.68 -19.12
C ARG A 235 -2.45 -8.07 -19.38
N ILE A 236 -1.12 -8.20 -19.45
CA ILE A 236 -0.45 -9.51 -19.62
C ILE A 236 -0.85 -10.46 -18.48
N ILE A 237 -0.70 -10.03 -17.24
CA ILE A 237 -1.04 -10.85 -16.07
C ILE A 237 -2.54 -11.18 -16.06
N GLU A 238 -3.40 -10.22 -16.41
CA GLU A 238 -4.85 -10.45 -16.46
C GLU A 238 -5.23 -11.48 -17.53
N SER A 239 -4.64 -11.41 -18.73
CA SER A 239 -4.85 -12.39 -19.79
C SER A 239 -4.42 -13.82 -19.34
N LEU A 240 -3.30 -13.91 -18.61
CA LEU A 240 -2.84 -15.21 -18.09
C LEU A 240 -3.69 -15.73 -16.91
N ARG A 241 -4.36 -14.86 -16.16
CA ARG A 241 -5.31 -15.27 -15.11
C ARG A 241 -6.55 -15.96 -15.64
N GLN A 242 -6.97 -15.65 -16.88
CA GLN A 242 -8.12 -16.27 -17.55
C GLN A 242 -7.86 -17.73 -17.91
N LEU A 243 -6.60 -18.14 -17.98
CA LEU A 243 -6.25 -19.54 -18.21
C LEU A 243 -6.50 -20.36 -16.92
N GLU A 244 -6.87 -21.61 -17.07
CA GLU A 244 -6.90 -22.56 -15.96
C GLU A 244 -5.52 -22.65 -15.28
N ALA A 245 -5.51 -23.04 -14.01
CA ALA A 245 -4.26 -23.19 -13.27
C ALA A 245 -3.33 -24.17 -13.95
N GLY A 246 -2.05 -23.79 -14.09
CA GLY A 246 -1.02 -24.61 -14.75
C GLY A 246 -1.07 -24.63 -16.29
N LYS A 247 -2.11 -24.09 -16.93
CA LYS A 247 -2.18 -24.04 -18.40
C LYS A 247 -1.25 -22.98 -18.98
N ASN A 248 -0.66 -23.33 -20.12
CA ASN A 248 0.18 -22.46 -20.93
C ASN A 248 -0.61 -21.84 -22.10
N THR A 249 -0.15 -20.68 -22.55
CA THR A 249 -0.49 -20.14 -23.88
C THR A 249 0.79 -19.88 -24.68
N THR A 250 0.71 -19.66 -25.97
CA THR A 250 1.89 -19.24 -26.73
C THR A 250 2.13 -17.74 -26.59
N VAL A 251 3.39 -17.30 -26.68
CA VAL A 251 3.74 -15.88 -26.67
C VAL A 251 3.01 -15.14 -27.79
N ASN A 252 2.86 -15.73 -28.97
CA ASN A 252 2.13 -15.13 -30.10
C ASN A 252 0.63 -14.97 -29.80
N THR A 253 -0.01 -15.98 -29.18
CA THR A 253 -1.42 -15.86 -28.77
C THR A 253 -1.60 -14.75 -27.75
N LEU A 254 -0.72 -14.71 -26.75
CA LEU A 254 -0.74 -13.69 -25.72
C LEU A 254 -0.50 -12.28 -26.28
N SER A 255 0.49 -12.11 -27.19
CA SER A 255 0.75 -10.81 -27.80
C SER A 255 -0.46 -10.30 -28.58
N ARG A 256 -1.12 -11.15 -29.37
CA ARG A 256 -2.35 -10.80 -30.09
C ARG A 256 -3.50 -10.43 -29.15
N SER A 257 -3.65 -11.17 -28.06
CA SER A 257 -4.69 -10.88 -27.06
C SER A 257 -4.47 -9.53 -26.36
N VAL A 258 -3.20 -9.14 -26.10
CA VAL A 258 -2.86 -7.92 -25.34
C VAL A 258 -2.68 -6.71 -26.23
N LEU A 259 -2.04 -6.85 -27.39
CA LEU A 259 -1.70 -5.74 -28.30
C LEU A 259 -2.69 -5.55 -29.45
N GLY A 260 -3.46 -6.62 -29.80
CA GLY A 260 -4.23 -6.66 -31.04
C GLY A 260 -3.30 -6.80 -32.25
N THR A 261 -3.39 -5.86 -33.21
CA THR A 261 -2.42 -5.72 -34.29
C THR A 261 -1.17 -5.00 -33.82
N TYR A 262 0.00 -5.42 -34.28
CA TYR A 262 1.28 -4.84 -33.84
C TYR A 262 2.35 -4.99 -34.93
N THR A 263 3.36 -4.11 -34.88
CA THR A 263 4.57 -4.15 -35.69
C THR A 263 5.64 -5.05 -35.06
N ASP A 264 6.71 -5.38 -35.80
CA ASP A 264 7.84 -6.14 -35.29
C ASP A 264 8.54 -5.45 -34.10
N ASP A 265 8.62 -4.12 -34.10
CA ASP A 265 9.23 -3.38 -32.98
C ASP A 265 8.34 -3.38 -31.74
N GLU A 266 7.03 -3.30 -31.91
CA GLU A 266 6.08 -3.47 -30.80
C GLU A 266 6.10 -4.90 -30.24
N TYR A 267 6.33 -5.90 -31.08
CA TYR A 267 6.52 -7.28 -30.61
C TYR A 267 7.82 -7.42 -29.79
N LYS A 268 8.94 -6.86 -30.24
CA LYS A 268 10.20 -6.83 -29.47
C LYS A 268 10.01 -6.13 -28.11
N TRP A 269 9.30 -5.00 -28.10
CA TRP A 269 8.95 -4.32 -26.85
C TRP A 269 8.08 -5.21 -25.94
N PHE A 270 7.08 -5.91 -26.48
CA PHE A 270 6.26 -6.85 -25.72
C PHE A 270 7.11 -7.97 -25.09
N ILE A 271 8.08 -8.52 -25.83
CA ILE A 271 9.02 -9.51 -25.29
C ILE A 271 9.80 -8.94 -24.11
N SER A 272 10.25 -7.70 -24.18
CA SER A 272 10.95 -7.05 -23.06
C SER A 272 10.10 -6.93 -21.80
N LEU A 273 8.79 -6.73 -21.93
CA LEU A 273 7.86 -6.76 -20.79
C LEU A 273 7.73 -8.15 -20.19
N LEU A 274 7.70 -9.21 -21.02
CA LEU A 274 7.69 -10.59 -20.52
C LEU A 274 8.96 -10.90 -19.73
N GLU A 275 10.12 -10.42 -20.16
CA GLU A 275 11.38 -10.58 -19.40
C GLU A 275 11.33 -9.89 -18.03
N VAL A 276 10.74 -8.70 -17.97
CA VAL A 276 10.52 -7.98 -16.69
C VAL A 276 9.60 -8.78 -15.76
N LEU A 277 8.51 -9.34 -16.29
CA LEU A 277 7.56 -10.12 -15.50
C LEU A 277 8.16 -11.47 -15.04
N GLU A 278 8.99 -12.10 -15.87
CA GLU A 278 9.68 -13.34 -15.55
C GLU A 278 10.74 -13.13 -14.46
N ARG A 279 11.59 -12.09 -14.57
CA ARG A 279 12.52 -11.68 -13.51
C ARG A 279 11.79 -11.34 -12.20
N ALA A 280 10.59 -10.81 -12.29
CA ALA A 280 9.72 -10.53 -11.12
C ALA A 280 8.99 -11.79 -10.61
N ARG A 281 9.27 -12.98 -11.13
CA ARG A 281 8.63 -14.28 -10.77
C ARG A 281 7.11 -14.27 -10.90
N GLN A 282 6.57 -13.45 -11.81
CA GLN A 282 5.13 -13.37 -12.04
C GLN A 282 4.69 -14.32 -13.15
N ILE A 283 5.57 -14.62 -14.09
CA ILE A 283 5.34 -15.58 -15.18
C ILE A 283 6.52 -16.55 -15.29
N THR A 284 6.27 -17.67 -15.96
CA THR A 284 7.31 -18.62 -16.39
C THR A 284 7.20 -18.79 -17.90
N ARG A 285 8.35 -18.75 -18.60
CA ARG A 285 8.44 -19.03 -20.03
C ARG A 285 9.23 -20.32 -20.28
N SER A 286 8.79 -21.11 -21.25
CA SER A 286 9.50 -22.29 -21.75
C SER A 286 9.38 -22.33 -23.28
N GLY A 287 10.44 -21.94 -23.98
CA GLY A 287 10.42 -21.77 -25.44
C GLY A 287 9.38 -20.73 -25.87
N ARG A 288 8.37 -21.17 -26.62
CA ARG A 288 7.27 -20.30 -27.08
C ARG A 288 6.06 -20.26 -26.14
N LEU A 289 6.13 -20.98 -25.03
CA LEU A 289 5.03 -21.06 -24.06
C LEU A 289 5.24 -20.11 -22.91
N VAL A 290 4.13 -19.59 -22.37
CA VAL A 290 4.10 -18.70 -21.21
C VAL A 290 2.89 -19.01 -20.33
N ARG A 291 3.06 -18.90 -19.01
CA ARG A 291 2.01 -19.04 -17.99
C ARG A 291 2.28 -18.18 -16.78
N LEU A 292 1.31 -18.07 -15.87
CA LEU A 292 1.60 -17.56 -14.53
C LEU A 292 2.66 -18.45 -13.85
N ALA A 293 3.57 -17.84 -13.10
CA ALA A 293 4.55 -18.62 -12.34
C ALA A 293 3.85 -19.43 -11.22
N ASP A 294 4.33 -20.62 -10.97
CA ASP A 294 3.89 -21.49 -9.87
C ASP A 294 4.80 -21.41 -8.66
#